data_695abcfe8d1d64b6a7c85117eb915171
#
_entry.id   695abcfe8d1d64b6a7c85117eb915171
#
_cell.length_a   1.000
_cell.length_b   1.000
_cell.length_c   1.000
_cell.angle_alpha   90.00
_cell.angle_beta   90.00
_cell.angle_gamma   90.00
#
_symmetry.space_group_name_H-M   'P 1'
#
loop_
_entity.id
_entity.type
_entity.pdbx_description
1 polymer ?
#
loop_
_entity_poly.entity_id
_entity_poly.type
_entity_poly.pdbx_seq_one_letter_code
_entity_poly.pdbx_strand_id
1 'polypeptide(L)'
;KIGHPTLTMIADEILYDDIKSEKIQTLIDDMIVTMKKAGGVGLAAPQVNESIRMFVMKPKMFKKAEVIINPTIEYIESAGKKDSNEGCLSIPGKTFTVERYKTINLAYYNRSGEFVTERATGFRAIVAQHEYDHLNGILISDFFLPIIRHLSLEEQELIPKM
;
A
#
# COMPACT_ATOMS: atom_id res chain seq x y z
N LYS A 1 1.71 13.47 4.98
CA LYS A 1 0.28 13.71 5.21
C LYS A 1 -0.36 14.24 3.94
N ILE A 2 -1.66 14.06 3.82
CA ILE A 2 -2.46 14.58 2.70
C ILE A 2 -2.17 16.07 2.45
N GLY A 3 -2.13 16.47 1.18
CA GLY A 3 -1.74 17.81 0.74
C GLY A 3 -0.26 17.93 0.38
N HIS A 4 0.59 16.98 0.75
CA HIS A 4 1.97 16.98 0.30
C HIS A 4 2.04 16.58 -1.19
N PRO A 5 2.75 17.35 -2.05
CA PRO A 5 2.76 17.12 -3.50
C PRO A 5 3.17 15.73 -3.93
N THR A 6 4.09 15.08 -3.22
CA THR A 6 4.58 13.74 -3.54
C THR A 6 3.47 12.68 -3.53
N LEU A 7 2.41 12.86 -2.74
CA LEU A 7 1.29 11.92 -2.65
C LEU A 7 0.42 11.87 -3.91
N THR A 8 0.47 12.88 -4.75
CA THR A 8 -0.32 12.98 -5.99
C THR A 8 0.51 12.80 -7.25
N MET A 9 1.80 12.52 -7.11
CA MET A 9 2.71 12.24 -8.21
C MET A 9 2.70 10.76 -8.60
N ILE A 10 2.92 10.49 -9.88
CA ILE A 10 3.24 9.13 -10.32
C ILE A 10 4.69 8.84 -9.96
N ALA A 11 4.91 7.78 -9.19
CA ALA A 11 6.24 7.40 -8.75
C ALA A 11 7.07 6.76 -9.88
N ASP A 12 8.38 6.97 -9.85
CA ASP A 12 9.32 6.43 -10.83
C ASP A 12 9.73 5.00 -10.49
N GLU A 13 9.97 4.19 -11.52
CA GLU A 13 10.55 2.86 -11.33
C GLU A 13 11.95 2.95 -10.75
N ILE A 14 12.31 1.97 -9.91
CA ILE A 14 13.68 1.77 -9.44
C ILE A 14 14.43 0.98 -10.51
N LEU A 15 15.61 1.45 -10.92
CA LEU A 15 16.44 0.69 -11.84
C LEU A 15 16.84 -0.66 -11.21
N TYR A 16 16.80 -1.73 -11.98
CA TYR A 16 17.11 -3.07 -11.48
C TYR A 16 18.45 -3.12 -10.72
N ASP A 17 19.49 -2.50 -11.27
CA ASP A 17 20.82 -2.47 -10.66
C ASP A 17 20.87 -1.69 -9.34
N ASP A 18 19.89 -0.84 -9.07
CA ASP A 18 19.81 -0.02 -7.84
C ASP A 18 19.06 -0.72 -6.71
N ILE A 19 18.34 -1.82 -6.99
CA ILE A 19 17.54 -2.52 -5.96
C ILE A 19 18.41 -2.92 -4.77
N LYS A 20 19.59 -3.47 -5.01
CA LYS A 20 20.51 -3.93 -3.95
C LYS A 20 21.42 -2.83 -3.42
N SER A 21 21.30 -1.60 -3.90
CA SER A 21 22.12 -0.49 -3.43
C SER A 21 21.89 -0.23 -1.93
N GLU A 22 22.90 0.28 -1.25
CA GLU A 22 22.80 0.65 0.16
C GLU A 22 21.66 1.66 0.40
N LYS A 23 21.51 2.63 -0.50
CA LYS A 23 20.45 3.64 -0.44
C LYS A 23 19.06 3.01 -0.41
N ILE A 24 18.76 2.10 -1.32
CA ILE A 24 17.45 1.44 -1.40
C ILE A 24 17.26 0.48 -0.21
N GLN A 25 18.27 -0.31 0.16
CA GLN A 25 18.16 -1.22 1.29
C GLN A 25 17.95 -0.48 2.61
N THR A 26 18.62 0.63 2.84
CA THR A 26 18.43 1.48 4.02
C THR A 26 17.01 2.09 4.03
N LEU A 27 16.54 2.57 2.90
CA LEU A 27 15.17 3.10 2.79
C LEU A 27 14.12 2.02 3.10
N ILE A 28 14.32 0.81 2.63
CA ILE A 28 13.44 -0.34 2.95
C ILE A 28 13.37 -0.56 4.46
N ASP A 29 14.51 -0.63 5.13
CA ASP A 29 14.57 -0.86 6.56
C ASP A 29 13.90 0.28 7.35
N ASP A 30 14.13 1.52 6.95
CA ASP A 30 13.50 2.71 7.54
C ASP A 30 11.98 2.71 7.34
N MET A 31 11.50 2.33 6.16
CA MET A 31 10.07 2.23 5.87
C MET A 31 9.40 1.15 6.73
N ILE A 32 10.03 0.00 6.89
CA ILE A 32 9.51 -1.08 7.74
C ILE A 32 9.38 -0.62 9.18
N VAL A 33 10.40 0.06 9.71
CA VAL A 33 10.38 0.63 11.06
C VAL A 33 9.27 1.67 11.21
N THR A 34 9.15 2.57 10.24
CA THR A 34 8.11 3.62 10.22
C THR A 34 6.71 3.03 10.21
N MET A 35 6.47 2.04 9.34
CA MET A 35 5.20 1.33 9.25
C MET A 35 4.82 0.68 10.59
N LYS A 36 5.76 -0.02 11.22
CA LYS A 36 5.53 -0.70 12.51
C LYS A 36 5.24 0.29 13.64
N LYS A 37 6.02 1.37 13.74
CA LYS A 37 5.83 2.42 14.75
C LYS A 37 4.48 3.12 14.62
N ALA A 38 4.01 3.30 13.40
CA ALA A 38 2.71 3.91 13.13
C ALA A 38 1.52 2.92 13.29
N GLY A 39 1.79 1.65 13.57
CA GLY A 39 0.77 0.62 13.67
C GLY A 39 0.10 0.29 12.33
N GLY A 40 0.79 0.55 11.22
CA GLY A 40 0.29 0.29 9.87
C GLY A 40 0.55 -1.14 9.40
N VAL A 41 -0.22 -1.57 8.41
CA VAL A 41 -0.06 -2.85 7.71
C VAL A 41 0.53 -2.71 6.32
N GLY A 42 0.69 -1.48 5.84
CA GLY A 42 1.31 -1.10 4.58
C GLY A 42 1.85 0.31 4.62
N LEU A 43 2.85 0.60 3.82
CA LEU A 43 3.43 1.93 3.64
C LEU A 43 4.12 2.01 2.28
N ALA A 44 3.73 3.00 1.48
CA ALA A 44 4.33 3.27 0.18
C ALA A 44 5.42 4.35 0.26
N ALA A 45 6.43 4.26 -0.59
CA ALA A 45 7.55 5.21 -0.61
C ALA A 45 7.11 6.68 -0.78
N PRO A 46 6.09 7.02 -1.61
CA PRO A 46 5.59 8.39 -1.67
C PRO A 46 5.11 8.97 -0.32
N GLN A 47 4.65 8.13 0.60
CA GLN A 47 4.22 8.57 1.93
C GLN A 47 5.38 9.03 2.83
N VAL A 48 6.60 8.66 2.50
CA VAL A 48 7.83 9.11 3.15
C VAL A 48 8.64 10.06 2.26
N ASN A 49 7.97 10.70 1.31
CA ASN A 49 8.53 11.67 0.37
C ASN A 49 9.58 11.10 -0.60
N GLU A 50 9.48 9.83 -0.92
CA GLU A 50 10.31 9.17 -1.93
C GLU A 50 9.42 8.75 -3.11
N SER A 51 9.51 9.47 -4.23
CA SER A 51 8.66 9.23 -5.40
C SER A 51 9.20 8.08 -6.26
N ILE A 52 9.28 6.90 -5.68
CA ILE A 52 9.72 5.67 -6.33
C ILE A 52 8.69 4.55 -6.14
N ARG A 53 8.66 3.62 -7.08
CA ARG A 53 7.66 2.54 -7.11
C ARG A 53 8.03 1.40 -6.17
N MET A 54 7.84 1.64 -4.90
CA MET A 54 8.09 0.66 -3.85
C MET A 54 7.11 0.84 -2.70
N PHE A 55 6.65 -0.27 -2.14
CA PHE A 55 5.96 -0.28 -0.86
C PHE A 55 6.36 -1.48 0.00
N VAL A 56 6.11 -1.36 1.27
CA VAL A 56 6.24 -2.44 2.25
C VAL A 56 4.87 -2.78 2.78
N MET A 57 4.65 -4.05 3.11
CA MET A 57 3.41 -4.49 3.75
C MET A 57 3.68 -5.64 4.71
N LYS A 58 2.87 -5.69 5.77
CA LYS A 58 2.86 -6.78 6.73
C LYS A 58 1.42 -7.09 7.11
N PRO A 59 0.67 -7.79 6.26
CA PRO A 59 -0.63 -8.31 6.64
C PRO A 59 -0.50 -9.18 7.89
N LYS A 60 -1.49 -9.13 8.79
CA LYS A 60 -1.43 -9.74 10.15
C LYS A 60 -1.02 -11.22 10.18
N MET A 61 -1.21 -11.95 9.09
CA MET A 61 -0.88 -13.38 8.98
C MET A 61 0.60 -13.65 8.66
N PHE A 62 1.39 -12.63 8.33
CA PHE A 62 2.78 -12.80 7.93
C PHE A 62 3.73 -12.41 9.06
N LYS A 63 4.74 -13.26 9.30
CA LYS A 63 5.74 -13.03 10.35
C LYS A 63 6.71 -11.89 10.02
N LYS A 64 6.96 -11.66 8.73
CA LYS A 64 7.91 -10.65 8.23
C LYS A 64 7.22 -9.64 7.33
N ALA A 65 7.71 -8.42 7.35
CA ALA A 65 7.33 -7.42 6.37
C ALA A 65 7.84 -7.84 4.98
N GLU A 66 7.01 -7.63 3.97
CA GLU A 66 7.33 -7.88 2.58
C GLU A 66 7.64 -6.58 1.86
N VAL A 67 8.54 -6.65 0.90
CA VAL A 67 9.00 -5.51 0.09
C VAL A 67 8.59 -5.75 -1.35
N ILE A 68 7.87 -4.80 -1.90
CA ILE A 68 7.32 -4.87 -3.25
C ILE A 68 7.91 -3.73 -4.07
N ILE A 69 8.74 -4.08 -5.05
CA ILE A 69 9.46 -3.11 -5.89
C ILE A 69 9.00 -3.24 -7.33
N ASN A 70 8.72 -2.08 -7.96
CA ASN A 70 8.23 -1.99 -9.33
C ASN A 70 7.03 -2.91 -9.61
N PRO A 71 5.99 -2.85 -8.78
CA PRO A 71 4.85 -3.75 -8.95
C PRO A 71 4.06 -3.45 -10.22
N THR A 72 3.49 -4.50 -10.77
CA THR A 72 2.37 -4.43 -11.71
C THR A 72 1.20 -5.23 -11.17
N ILE A 73 0.01 -4.73 -11.33
CA ILE A 73 -1.23 -5.40 -10.92
C ILE A 73 -2.12 -5.62 -12.12
N GLU A 74 -2.56 -6.87 -12.29
CA GLU A 74 -3.67 -7.23 -13.16
C GLU A 74 -4.89 -7.53 -12.27
N TYR A 75 -5.95 -6.77 -12.48
CA TYR A 75 -7.21 -6.96 -11.75
C TYR A 75 -8.01 -8.10 -12.35
N ILE A 76 -8.44 -9.05 -11.52
CA ILE A 76 -9.24 -10.19 -11.98
C ILE A 76 -10.73 -9.84 -11.83
N GLU A 77 -11.29 -9.28 -12.87
CA GLU A 77 -12.69 -8.81 -12.88
C GLU A 77 -13.69 -9.94 -12.65
N SER A 78 -13.42 -11.13 -13.18
CA SER A 78 -14.28 -12.31 -13.01
C SER A 78 -14.45 -12.77 -11.56
N ALA A 79 -13.50 -12.46 -10.70
CA ALA A 79 -13.59 -12.75 -9.26
C ALA A 79 -14.43 -11.73 -8.48
N GLY A 80 -14.80 -10.62 -9.12
CA GLY A 80 -15.63 -9.57 -8.54
C GLY A 80 -14.88 -8.59 -7.65
N LYS A 81 -15.67 -7.67 -7.09
CA LYS A 81 -15.21 -6.62 -6.18
C LYS A 81 -15.93 -6.71 -4.85
N LYS A 82 -15.39 -6.04 -3.85
CA LYS A 82 -16.04 -5.85 -2.56
C LYS A 82 -15.71 -4.49 -1.97
N ASP A 83 -16.57 -4.02 -1.09
CA ASP A 83 -16.31 -2.83 -0.30
C ASP A 83 -15.28 -3.12 0.79
N SER A 84 -14.34 -2.21 0.95
CA SER A 84 -13.30 -2.23 1.96
C SER A 84 -13.32 -0.92 2.74
N ASN A 85 -13.36 -1.01 4.06
CA ASN A 85 -13.21 0.15 4.93
C ASN A 85 -11.72 0.32 5.22
N GLU A 86 -11.17 1.45 4.80
CA GLU A 86 -9.72 1.70 4.83
C GLU A 86 -9.40 3.00 5.53
N GLY A 87 -8.37 2.95 6.36
CA GLY A 87 -7.65 4.10 6.86
C GLY A 87 -6.33 4.26 6.12
N CYS A 88 -5.76 5.45 6.16
CA CYS A 88 -4.46 5.73 5.57
C CYS A 88 -3.62 6.54 6.55
N LEU A 89 -2.34 6.16 6.73
CA LEU A 89 -1.41 6.88 7.61
C LEU A 89 -1.18 8.33 7.17
N SER A 90 -1.38 8.63 5.88
CA SER A 90 -1.31 10.00 5.33
C SER A 90 -2.57 10.83 5.60
N ILE A 91 -3.67 10.21 6.03
CA ILE A 91 -4.95 10.86 6.34
C ILE A 91 -5.39 10.42 7.75
N PRO A 92 -4.72 10.90 8.80
CA PRO A 92 -4.99 10.44 10.17
C PRO A 92 -6.43 10.70 10.61
N GLY A 93 -7.01 9.74 11.32
CA GLY A 93 -8.32 9.89 11.96
C GLY A 93 -9.51 9.81 11.02
N LYS A 94 -9.30 9.50 9.75
CA LYS A 94 -10.37 9.33 8.75
C LYS A 94 -10.33 7.94 8.13
N THR A 95 -11.52 7.43 7.82
CA THR A 95 -11.71 6.17 7.12
C THR A 95 -12.64 6.38 5.93
N PHE A 96 -12.43 5.59 4.90
CA PHE A 96 -13.20 5.65 3.66
C PHE A 96 -13.63 4.25 3.26
N THR A 97 -14.80 4.14 2.65
CA THR A 97 -15.20 2.91 1.98
C THR A 97 -14.73 2.96 0.54
N VAL A 98 -13.92 1.99 0.16
CA VAL A 98 -13.34 1.88 -1.18
C VAL A 98 -13.73 0.54 -1.77
N GLU A 99 -14.16 0.52 -3.03
CA GLU A 99 -14.41 -0.72 -3.74
C GLU A 99 -13.07 -1.30 -4.24
N ARG A 100 -12.78 -2.55 -3.87
CA ARG A 100 -11.55 -3.25 -4.22
C ARG A 100 -11.84 -4.55 -4.96
N TYR A 101 -10.95 -4.92 -5.86
CA TYR A 101 -10.98 -6.25 -6.48
C TYR A 101 -10.66 -7.32 -5.44
N LYS A 102 -11.41 -8.42 -5.47
CA LYS A 102 -11.20 -9.55 -4.54
C LYS A 102 -9.92 -10.30 -4.83
N THR A 103 -9.51 -10.34 -6.10
CA THR A 103 -8.36 -11.09 -6.60
C THR A 103 -7.56 -10.25 -7.57
N ILE A 104 -6.24 -10.31 -7.43
CA ILE A 104 -5.29 -9.67 -8.34
C ILE A 104 -4.15 -10.63 -8.69
N ASN A 105 -3.57 -10.47 -9.86
CA ASN A 105 -2.25 -11.00 -10.16
C ASN A 105 -1.23 -9.90 -9.91
N LEU A 106 -0.29 -10.16 -9.03
CA LEU A 106 0.76 -9.23 -8.61
C LEU A 106 2.12 -9.73 -9.11
N ALA A 107 2.85 -8.87 -9.80
CA ALA A 107 4.21 -9.14 -10.23
C ALA A 107 5.13 -8.02 -9.72
N TYR A 108 6.27 -8.38 -9.17
CA TYR A 108 7.18 -7.42 -8.55
C TYR A 108 8.59 -7.99 -8.37
N TYR A 109 9.53 -7.14 -8.02
CA TYR A 109 10.83 -7.55 -7.50
C TYR A 109 10.82 -7.46 -5.98
N ASN A 110 11.37 -8.49 -5.31
CA ASN A 110 11.58 -8.43 -3.86
C ASN A 110 12.88 -7.67 -3.54
N ARG A 111 13.19 -7.49 -2.25
CA ARG A 111 14.39 -6.74 -1.84
C ARG A 111 15.71 -7.39 -2.25
N SER A 112 15.70 -8.66 -2.60
CA SER A 112 16.87 -9.39 -3.12
C SER A 112 17.03 -9.26 -4.63
N GLY A 113 16.12 -8.57 -5.31
CA GLY A 113 16.12 -8.43 -6.76
C GLY A 113 15.55 -9.63 -7.52
N GLU A 114 14.88 -10.54 -6.82
CA GLU A 114 14.18 -11.67 -7.43
C GLU A 114 12.82 -11.25 -7.97
N PHE A 115 12.48 -11.66 -9.19
CA PHE A 115 11.17 -11.43 -9.79
C PHE A 115 10.16 -12.45 -9.26
N VAL A 116 9.06 -11.95 -8.73
CA VAL A 116 8.00 -12.75 -8.11
C VAL A 116 6.67 -12.45 -8.80
N THR A 117 5.93 -13.50 -9.07
CA THR A 117 4.54 -13.42 -9.54
C THR A 117 3.66 -14.24 -8.63
N GLU A 118 2.48 -13.69 -8.29
CA GLU A 118 1.53 -14.38 -7.44
C GLU A 118 0.10 -13.95 -7.70
N ARG A 119 -0.83 -14.82 -7.38
CA ARG A 119 -2.24 -14.50 -7.29
C ARG A 119 -2.57 -14.18 -5.84
N ALA A 120 -2.95 -12.94 -5.57
CA ALA A 120 -3.30 -12.49 -4.22
C ALA A 120 -4.81 -12.35 -4.07
N THR A 121 -5.31 -12.73 -2.89
CA THR A 121 -6.73 -12.64 -2.52
C THR A 121 -6.88 -12.06 -1.12
N GLY A 122 -8.10 -11.74 -0.73
CA GLY A 122 -8.43 -11.31 0.63
C GLY A 122 -7.71 -10.02 1.03
N PHE A 123 -7.35 -9.95 2.29
CA PHE A 123 -6.74 -8.75 2.88
C PHE A 123 -5.40 -8.37 2.22
N ARG A 124 -4.61 -9.37 1.82
CA ARG A 124 -3.36 -9.15 1.08
C ARG A 124 -3.59 -8.41 -0.23
N ALA A 125 -4.62 -8.79 -0.99
CA ALA A 125 -4.97 -8.12 -2.24
C ALA A 125 -5.44 -6.68 -1.99
N ILE A 126 -6.17 -6.43 -0.90
CA ILE A 126 -6.63 -5.10 -0.52
C ILE A 126 -5.46 -4.19 -0.18
N VAL A 127 -4.54 -4.63 0.65
CA VAL A 127 -3.35 -3.84 1.04
C VAL A 127 -2.52 -3.53 -0.20
N ALA A 128 -2.25 -4.52 -1.04
CA ALA A 128 -1.47 -4.32 -2.25
C ALA A 128 -2.11 -3.29 -3.19
N GLN A 129 -3.43 -3.31 -3.37
CA GLN A 129 -4.13 -2.32 -4.20
C GLN A 129 -4.06 -0.91 -3.60
N HIS A 130 -4.22 -0.76 -2.30
CA HIS A 130 -4.11 0.53 -1.61
C HIS A 130 -2.72 1.14 -1.80
N GLU A 131 -1.68 0.36 -1.56
CA GLU A 131 -0.30 0.82 -1.70
C GLU A 131 0.09 1.07 -3.16
N TYR A 132 -0.41 0.24 -4.08
CA TYR A 132 -0.24 0.45 -5.52
C TYR A 132 -0.85 1.77 -5.99
N ASP A 133 -2.02 2.13 -5.47
CA ASP A 133 -2.66 3.41 -5.76
C ASP A 133 -1.76 4.59 -5.36
N HIS A 134 -1.08 4.52 -4.21
CA HIS A 134 -0.10 5.54 -3.81
C HIS A 134 1.02 5.73 -4.83
N LEU A 135 1.47 4.65 -5.48
CA LEU A 135 2.50 4.73 -6.52
C LEU A 135 2.00 5.42 -7.80
N ASN A 136 0.70 5.49 -7.98
CA ASN A 136 0.04 6.17 -9.09
C ASN A 136 -0.56 7.53 -8.71
N GLY A 137 -0.22 8.04 -7.52
CA GLY A 137 -0.70 9.32 -7.03
C GLY A 137 -2.17 9.32 -6.62
N ILE A 138 -2.75 8.16 -6.31
CA ILE A 138 -4.15 7.99 -5.94
C ILE A 138 -4.27 7.77 -4.43
N LEU A 139 -5.13 8.54 -3.78
CA LEU A 139 -5.44 8.44 -2.36
C LEU A 139 -6.85 7.88 -2.16
N ILE A 140 -7.09 7.23 -1.02
CA ILE A 140 -8.44 6.72 -0.70
C ILE A 140 -9.49 7.83 -0.67
N SER A 141 -9.11 9.07 -0.37
CA SER A 141 -9.98 10.25 -0.42
C SER A 141 -10.41 10.62 -1.84
N ASP A 142 -9.74 10.11 -2.88
CA ASP A 142 -10.09 10.36 -4.28
C ASP A 142 -11.27 9.47 -4.74
N PHE A 143 -11.54 8.40 -4.03
CA PHE A 143 -12.71 7.55 -4.26
C PHE A 143 -13.92 8.18 -3.59
N PHE A 144 -14.60 9.08 -4.30
CA PHE A 144 -15.77 9.78 -3.79
C PHE A 144 -16.96 8.85 -3.57
N LEU A 145 -17.02 8.21 -2.41
CA LEU A 145 -18.27 7.82 -1.79
C LEU A 145 -18.26 8.40 -0.38
N PRO A 146 -18.92 9.53 -0.14
CA PRO A 146 -19.03 10.09 1.20
C PRO A 146 -20.05 9.28 1.99
N ILE A 147 -19.73 8.07 2.35
CA ILE A 147 -20.36 7.44 3.49
C ILE A 147 -19.40 7.72 4.65
N ILE A 148 -19.46 8.92 5.17
CA ILE A 148 -18.97 9.18 6.51
C ILE A 148 -19.94 8.44 7.43
N ARG A 149 -19.72 7.16 7.59
CA ARG A 149 -20.26 6.41 8.68
C ARG A 149 -19.51 6.88 9.91
N HIS A 150 -20.19 7.51 10.85
CA HIS A 150 -19.62 7.78 12.16
C HIS A 150 -19.40 6.44 12.86
N LEU A 151 -18.18 5.93 12.74
CA LEU A 151 -17.76 4.73 13.46
C LEU A 151 -17.50 5.12 14.91
N SER A 152 -17.88 4.24 15.84
CA SER A 152 -17.44 4.34 17.23
C SER A 152 -15.90 4.26 17.30
N LEU A 153 -15.31 4.72 18.39
CA LEU A 153 -13.87 4.61 18.62
C LEU A 153 -13.38 3.17 18.51
N GLU A 154 -14.16 2.21 19.04
CA GLU A 154 -13.85 0.78 18.98
C GLU A 154 -13.87 0.26 17.52
N GLU A 155 -14.85 0.67 16.73
CA GLU A 155 -14.94 0.31 15.32
C GLU A 155 -13.77 0.92 14.51
N GLN A 156 -13.34 2.15 14.85
CA GLN A 156 -12.18 2.79 14.19
C GLN A 156 -10.87 2.07 14.47
N GLU A 157 -10.70 1.53 15.69
CA GLU A 157 -9.50 0.75 16.06
C GLU A 157 -9.38 -0.56 15.31
N LEU A 158 -10.51 -1.12 14.85
CA LEU A 158 -10.56 -2.37 14.08
C LEU A 158 -10.19 -2.17 12.60
N ILE A 159 -10.17 -0.93 12.10
CA ILE A 159 -9.87 -0.64 10.70
C ILE A 159 -8.35 -0.64 10.49
N PRO A 160 -7.86 -1.43 9.51
CA PRO A 160 -6.44 -1.44 9.18
C PRO A 160 -5.95 -0.07 8.74
N LYS A 161 -4.81 0.34 9.27
CA LYS A 161 -4.10 1.57 8.86
C LYS A 161 -3.06 1.22 7.80
N MET A 162 -3.25 1.78 6.63
CA MET A 162 -2.38 1.55 5.47
C MET A 162 -1.71 2.82 4.98
#